data_ca16b2ed4fcd6f64bc83620c0aaa7aa1
#
_entry.id   ca16b2ed4fcd6f64bc83620c0aaa7aa1
#
_cell.length_a   1.000
_cell.length_b   1.000
_cell.length_c   1.000
_cell.angle_alpha   90.00
_cell.angle_beta   90.00
_cell.angle_gamma   90.00
#
_symmetry.space_group_name_H-M   'P 1'
#
loop_
_entity.id
_entity.type
_entity.pdbx_description
1 polymer ?
#
loop_
_entity_poly.entity_id
_entity_poly.type
_entity_poly.pdbx_seq_one_letter_code
_entity_poly.pdbx_strand_id
1 'polypeptide(L)'
;MFRMLMIGEEYQETLSAINNSDAEEVVDGLIDMCVFAIGTLDVMGVDANEAWDRVYKANMAKTPGVKVGRPNKFGLPDLIKPAGWQGPDHDGNHGDIPNTI
;
A
#
# COMPACT_ATOMS: atom_id res chain seq x y z
N MET A 1 9.24 12.31 -8.18
CA MET A 1 9.99 11.05 -8.03
C MET A 1 9.65 10.10 -9.17
N PHE A 2 10.63 9.76 -9.98
CA PHE A 2 10.43 8.97 -11.22
C PHE A 2 9.79 7.59 -10.96
N ARG A 3 10.18 6.91 -9.88
CA ARG A 3 9.63 5.58 -9.57
C ARG A 3 8.13 5.61 -9.27
N MET A 4 7.60 6.73 -8.80
CA MET A 4 6.14 6.88 -8.63
C MET A 4 5.42 6.89 -9.97
N LEU A 5 6.02 7.48 -11.00
CA LEU A 5 5.46 7.43 -12.36
C LEU A 5 5.42 5.99 -12.88
N MET A 6 6.44 5.20 -12.59
CA MET A 6 6.47 3.78 -12.97
C MET A 6 5.36 2.99 -12.29
N ILE A 7 5.12 3.25 -11.00
CA ILE A 7 4.00 2.64 -10.27
C ILE A 7 2.67 3.05 -10.91
N GLY A 8 2.54 4.34 -11.29
CA GLY A 8 1.36 4.83 -11.97
C GLY A 8 1.09 4.16 -13.31
N GLU A 9 2.13 3.87 -14.09
CA GLU A 9 2.01 3.13 -15.34
C GLU A 9 1.52 1.71 -15.09
N GLU A 10 2.08 1.01 -14.12
CA GLU A 10 1.65 -0.33 -13.73
C GLU A 10 0.19 -0.34 -13.25
N TYR A 11 -0.21 0.70 -12.53
CA TYR A 11 -1.59 0.86 -12.09
C TYR A 11 -2.54 0.95 -13.29
N GLN A 12 -2.23 1.79 -14.29
CA GLN A 12 -3.06 1.94 -15.47
C GLN A 12 -3.13 0.66 -16.30
N GLU A 13 -2.02 -0.04 -16.47
CA GLU A 13 -1.97 -1.32 -17.17
C GLU A 13 -2.81 -2.38 -16.45
N THR A 14 -2.76 -2.40 -15.11
CA THR A 14 -3.54 -3.32 -14.29
C THR A 14 -5.04 -3.04 -14.41
N LEU A 15 -5.45 -1.76 -14.39
CA LEU A 15 -6.84 -1.38 -14.64
C LEU A 15 -7.31 -1.86 -16.02
N SER A 16 -6.48 -1.68 -17.03
CA SER A 16 -6.78 -2.13 -18.38
C SER A 16 -6.96 -3.66 -18.44
N ALA A 17 -6.09 -4.39 -17.76
CA ALA A 17 -6.18 -5.84 -17.64
C ALA A 17 -7.48 -6.29 -16.96
N ILE A 18 -7.90 -5.59 -15.90
CA ILE A 18 -9.18 -5.86 -15.23
C ILE A 18 -10.33 -5.67 -16.20
N ASN A 19 -10.34 -4.57 -16.94
CA ASN A 19 -11.40 -4.27 -17.91
C ASN A 19 -11.45 -5.29 -19.06
N ASN A 20 -10.33 -5.91 -19.38
CA ASN A 20 -10.21 -6.93 -20.42
C ASN A 20 -10.34 -8.37 -19.89
N SER A 21 -10.63 -8.52 -18.61
CA SER A 21 -10.74 -9.82 -17.94
C SER A 21 -9.48 -10.68 -18.09
N ASP A 22 -8.32 -10.05 -18.13
CA ASP A 22 -7.01 -10.68 -18.25
C ASP A 22 -6.42 -10.96 -16.88
N ALA A 23 -6.78 -12.10 -16.30
CA ALA A 23 -6.38 -12.46 -14.94
C ALA A 23 -4.85 -12.57 -14.78
N GLU A 24 -4.16 -13.09 -15.79
CA GLU A 24 -2.70 -13.24 -15.76
C GLU A 24 -2.03 -11.86 -15.59
N GLU A 25 -2.43 -10.89 -16.42
CA GLU A 25 -1.87 -9.55 -16.37
C GLU A 25 -2.28 -8.80 -15.10
N VAL A 26 -3.44 -9.09 -14.52
CA VAL A 26 -3.84 -8.50 -13.25
C VAL A 26 -2.91 -8.96 -12.12
N VAL A 27 -2.61 -10.26 -12.06
CA VAL A 27 -1.69 -10.80 -11.06
C VAL A 27 -0.29 -10.19 -11.22
N ASP A 28 0.23 -10.18 -12.45
CA ASP A 28 1.54 -9.59 -12.74
C ASP A 28 1.60 -8.11 -12.35
N GLY A 29 0.56 -7.36 -12.69
CA GLY A 29 0.51 -5.93 -12.39
C GLY A 29 0.51 -5.63 -10.90
N LEU A 30 -0.27 -6.39 -10.13
CA LEU A 30 -0.30 -6.23 -8.67
C LEU A 30 1.06 -6.54 -8.05
N ILE A 31 1.73 -7.59 -8.49
CA ILE A 31 3.06 -7.94 -8.00
C ILE A 31 4.08 -6.88 -8.42
N ASP A 32 4.03 -6.41 -9.66
CA ASP A 32 4.95 -5.38 -10.16
C ASP A 32 4.83 -4.09 -9.35
N MET A 33 3.61 -3.67 -8.99
CA MET A 33 3.42 -2.51 -8.11
C MET A 33 4.10 -2.72 -6.75
N CYS A 34 3.98 -3.91 -6.16
CA CYS A 34 4.66 -4.25 -4.91
C CYS A 34 6.18 -4.19 -5.07
N VAL A 35 6.71 -4.75 -6.16
CA VAL A 35 8.16 -4.75 -6.45
C VAL A 35 8.67 -3.32 -6.57
N PHE A 36 7.99 -2.46 -7.33
CA PHE A 36 8.39 -1.05 -7.48
C PHE A 36 8.30 -0.30 -6.16
N ALA A 37 7.26 -0.53 -5.36
CA ALA A 37 7.11 0.14 -4.08
C ALA A 37 8.22 -0.24 -3.10
N ILE A 38 8.45 -1.53 -2.91
CA ILE A 38 9.51 -2.03 -2.02
C ILE A 38 10.90 -1.62 -2.54
N GLY A 39 11.13 -1.75 -3.85
CA GLY A 39 12.39 -1.34 -4.46
C GLY A 39 12.66 0.15 -4.29
N THR A 40 11.62 0.99 -4.31
CA THR A 40 11.76 2.43 -4.06
C THR A 40 12.21 2.70 -2.63
N LEU A 41 11.61 2.03 -1.65
CA LEU A 41 12.03 2.15 -0.26
C LEU A 41 13.50 1.73 -0.10
N ASP A 42 13.88 0.62 -0.71
CA ASP A 42 15.24 0.09 -0.64
C ASP A 42 16.26 1.07 -1.24
N VAL A 43 15.98 1.59 -2.42
CA VAL A 43 16.85 2.58 -3.10
C VAL A 43 16.97 3.85 -2.27
N MET A 44 15.93 4.24 -1.55
CA MET A 44 15.92 5.43 -0.70
C MET A 44 16.56 5.20 0.68
N GLY A 45 17.07 4.01 0.94
CA GLY A 45 17.72 3.71 2.21
C GLY A 45 16.76 3.50 3.38
N VAL A 46 15.48 3.26 3.10
CA VAL A 46 14.48 2.92 4.11
C VAL A 46 14.57 1.42 4.41
N ASP A 47 14.55 1.06 5.69
CA ASP A 47 14.39 -0.34 6.07
C ASP A 47 12.93 -0.74 5.84
N ALA A 48 12.69 -1.42 4.72
CA ALA A 48 11.34 -1.81 4.31
C ALA A 48 10.72 -2.84 5.25
N ASN A 49 11.52 -3.75 5.81
CA ASN A 49 11.03 -4.75 6.75
C ASN A 49 10.53 -4.09 8.04
N GLU A 50 11.27 -3.14 8.57
CA GLU A 50 10.86 -2.38 9.75
C GLU A 50 9.60 -1.56 9.48
N ALA A 51 9.55 -0.87 8.34
CA ALA A 51 8.38 -0.08 7.93
C ALA A 51 7.14 -0.98 7.79
N TRP A 52 7.29 -2.12 7.14
CA TRP A 52 6.21 -3.10 6.98
C TRP A 52 5.69 -3.60 8.32
N ASP A 53 6.60 -3.93 9.24
CA ASP A 53 6.24 -4.41 10.57
C ASP A 53 5.43 -3.38 11.36
N ARG A 54 5.83 -2.11 11.30
CA ARG A 54 5.09 -1.02 11.96
C ARG A 54 3.69 -0.86 11.39
N VAL A 55 3.54 -0.91 10.06
CA VAL A 55 2.23 -0.86 9.41
C VAL A 55 1.39 -2.08 9.77
N TYR A 56 2.00 -3.25 9.75
CA TYR A 56 1.32 -4.50 10.12
C TYR A 56 0.76 -4.43 11.54
N LYS A 57 1.57 -4.00 12.50
CA LYS A 57 1.13 -3.87 13.90
C LYS A 57 -0.02 -2.88 14.04
N ALA A 58 0.05 -1.75 13.35
CA ALA A 58 -1.01 -0.75 13.38
C ALA A 58 -2.31 -1.32 12.78
N ASN A 59 -2.21 -2.06 11.69
CA ASN A 59 -3.38 -2.69 11.08
C ASN A 59 -3.99 -3.79 11.97
N MET A 60 -3.15 -4.56 12.65
CA MET A 60 -3.64 -5.59 13.58
C MET A 60 -4.35 -5.01 14.81
N ALA A 61 -4.13 -3.74 15.12
CA ALA A 61 -4.82 -3.03 16.17
C ALA A 61 -6.19 -2.47 15.73
N LYS A 62 -6.56 -2.61 14.46
CA LYS A 62 -7.88 -2.24 13.96
C LYS A 62 -8.90 -3.34 14.22
N THR A 63 -10.17 -2.97 14.24
CA THR A 63 -11.28 -3.91 14.49
C THR A 63 -12.04 -4.17 13.19
N PRO A 64 -12.37 -5.43 12.84
CA PRO A 64 -13.22 -5.71 11.69
C PRO A 64 -14.62 -5.12 11.87
N GLY A 65 -15.16 -4.53 10.81
CA GLY A 65 -16.51 -3.96 10.86
C GLY A 65 -16.86 -3.27 9.54
N VAL A 66 -18.04 -2.64 9.50
CA VAL A 66 -18.53 -1.91 8.34
C VAL A 66 -18.40 -0.42 8.59
N LYS A 67 -17.74 0.30 7.68
CA LYS A 67 -17.62 1.76 7.75
C LYS A 67 -18.95 2.42 7.39
N VAL A 68 -19.48 3.26 8.29
CA VAL A 68 -20.79 3.91 8.12
C VAL A 68 -20.82 4.80 6.89
N GLY A 69 -19.77 5.57 6.66
CA GLY A 69 -19.70 6.52 5.55
C GLY A 69 -19.26 5.92 4.21
N ARG A 70 -18.81 4.68 4.19
CA ARG A 70 -18.29 4.06 2.98
C ARG A 70 -18.45 2.54 3.06
N PRO A 71 -19.70 2.03 2.95
CA PRO A 71 -19.93 0.59 2.99
C PRO A 71 -19.26 -0.10 1.80
N ASN A 72 -18.72 -1.27 2.05
CA ASN A 72 -18.15 -2.13 1.01
C ASN A 72 -19.30 -2.69 0.19
N LYS A 73 -19.25 -2.56 -1.16
CA LYS A 73 -20.33 -3.02 -2.03
C LYS A 73 -20.56 -4.53 -1.99
N PHE A 74 -19.61 -5.30 -1.47
CA PHE A 74 -19.72 -6.75 -1.33
C PHE A 74 -20.23 -7.16 0.06
N GLY A 75 -20.50 -6.21 0.95
CA GLY A 75 -20.93 -6.49 2.31
C GLY A 75 -19.85 -7.13 3.18
N LEU A 76 -18.59 -7.10 2.76
CA LEU A 76 -17.49 -7.67 3.51
C LEU A 76 -17.04 -6.71 4.61
N PRO A 77 -16.55 -7.23 5.76
CA PRO A 77 -16.01 -6.38 6.80
C PRO A 77 -14.75 -5.65 6.34
N ASP A 78 -14.59 -4.44 6.83
CA ASP A 78 -13.39 -3.63 6.62
C ASP A 78 -12.67 -3.48 7.97
N LEU A 79 -11.50 -2.86 7.99
CA LEU A 79 -10.78 -2.58 9.22
C LEU A 79 -11.17 -1.19 9.72
N ILE A 80 -11.65 -1.13 10.96
CA ILE A 80 -12.09 0.10 11.62
C ILE A 80 -11.06 0.51 12.66
N LYS A 81 -10.75 1.79 12.69
CA LYS A 81 -9.88 2.39 13.72
C LYS A 81 -10.67 2.53 15.02
N PRO A 82 -10.33 1.78 16.08
CA PRO A 82 -10.99 1.97 17.37
C PRO A 82 -10.62 3.31 17.98
N ALA A 83 -11.38 3.74 18.99
CA ALA A 83 -11.05 4.96 19.73
C ALA A 83 -9.64 4.86 20.30
N GLY A 84 -8.86 5.94 20.13
CA GLY A 84 -7.47 5.96 20.58
C GLY A 84 -6.48 5.21 19.69
N TRP A 85 -6.92 4.67 18.54
CA TRP A 85 -6.01 4.02 17.61
C TRP A 85 -4.99 5.01 17.08
N GLN A 86 -3.72 4.60 17.07
CA GLN A 86 -2.64 5.39 16.51
C GLN A 86 -2.11 4.73 15.25
N GLY A 87 -1.97 5.54 14.18
CA GLY A 87 -1.35 5.09 12.94
C GLY A 87 0.11 4.74 13.16
N PRO A 88 0.70 4.03 12.21
CA PRO A 88 2.13 3.74 12.26
C PRO A 88 2.92 5.03 12.13
N ASP A 89 4.06 5.11 12.81
CA ASP A 89 5.05 6.14 12.53
C ASP A 89 6.30 5.47 11.96
N HIS A 90 7.07 6.24 11.22
CA HIS A 90 8.30 5.76 10.61
C HIS A 90 9.51 6.57 11.11
N ASP A 91 9.43 7.05 12.34
CA ASP A 91 10.49 7.84 12.96
C ASP A 91 11.82 7.08 12.91
N GLY A 92 12.87 7.79 12.49
CA GLY A 92 14.20 7.21 12.34
C GLY A 92 14.36 6.31 11.10
N ASN A 93 13.33 6.17 10.25
CA ASN A 93 13.36 5.26 9.10
C ASN A 93 12.86 5.94 7.82
N HIS A 94 13.30 7.15 7.56
CA HIS A 94 12.93 7.90 6.35
C HIS A 94 13.99 7.79 5.25
N GLY A 95 15.18 7.28 5.56
CA GLY A 95 16.27 7.18 4.60
C GLY A 95 16.56 8.53 3.94
N ASP A 96 16.74 8.54 2.64
CA ASP A 96 17.03 9.74 1.86
C ASP A 96 15.76 10.42 1.29
N ILE A 97 14.56 9.93 1.63
CA ILE A 97 13.32 10.47 1.11
C ILE A 97 13.20 12.00 1.34
N PRO A 98 13.53 12.55 2.53
CA PRO A 98 13.42 13.98 2.75
C PRO A 98 14.21 14.83 1.76
N ASN A 99 15.28 14.29 1.18
CA ASN A 99 16.11 14.99 0.21
C ASN A 99 15.57 14.92 -1.23
N THR A 100 14.49 14.15 -1.47
CA THR A 100 13.93 13.92 -2.80
C THR A 100 12.53 14.52 -2.98
N ILE A 101 11.95 15.05 -1.92
CA ILE A 101 10.58 15.59 -1.95
C ILE A 101 10.54 17.07 -1.56
#